data_f57dfb1b89b9f8ccfaa6d71295719776
#
_entry.id   f57dfb1b89b9f8ccfaa6d71295719776
#
_cell.length_a   1.000
_cell.length_b   1.000
_cell.length_c   1.000
_cell.angle_alpha   90.00
_cell.angle_beta   90.00
_cell.angle_gamma   90.00
#
_symmetry.space_group_name_H-M   'P 1'
#
loop_
_entity.id
_entity.type
_entity.pdbx_description
1 polymer ?
#
loop_
_entity_poly.entity_id
_entity_poly.type
_entity_poly.pdbx_seq_one_letter_code
_entity_poly.pdbx_strand_id
1 'polypeptide(L)'
;MLFRSLAAEYDNFRKRTTKEKEQSYGNGKADAVTKMLPIYDNLERALNQPTEDAAYKKGVELTMTELLKILNGLGVEVFGQVGDTFDPNLHNAVMHLDSEEHDENVITQVFQKGFKMGDKIVRFAMVQVAN
;
A
#
# COMPACT_ATOMS: atom_id res chain seq x y z
N MET A 1 -49.21 7.73 3.45
CA MET A 1 -48.51 6.90 2.47
C MET A 1 -47.44 7.71 1.74
N LEU A 2 -47.84 8.77 1.05
CA LEU A 2 -46.87 9.65 0.36
C LEU A 2 -45.84 10.23 1.32
N PHE A 3 -46.25 10.59 2.53
CA PHE A 3 -45.41 11.16 3.55
C PHE A 3 -44.31 10.19 4.00
N ARG A 4 -44.61 8.90 4.15
CA ARG A 4 -43.66 7.88 4.51
C ARG A 4 -42.63 7.64 3.38
N SER A 5 -43.11 7.70 2.14
CA SER A 5 -42.26 7.53 0.97
C SER A 5 -41.22 8.64 0.89
N LEU A 6 -41.62 9.90 1.10
CA LEU A 6 -40.70 11.04 1.11
C LEU A 6 -39.69 10.96 2.23
N ALA A 7 -40.12 10.54 3.43
CA ALA A 7 -39.20 10.37 4.55
C ALA A 7 -38.17 9.29 4.31
N ALA A 8 -38.58 8.15 3.69
CA ALA A 8 -37.69 7.08 3.34
C ALA A 8 -36.69 7.50 2.26
N GLU A 9 -37.17 8.24 1.23
CA GLU A 9 -36.30 8.76 0.18
C GLU A 9 -35.26 9.74 0.73
N TYR A 10 -35.66 10.62 1.64
CA TYR A 10 -34.75 11.56 2.26
C TYR A 10 -33.68 10.85 3.09
N ASP A 11 -34.08 9.84 3.87
CA ASP A 11 -33.15 9.06 4.67
C ASP A 11 -32.15 8.31 3.80
N ASN A 12 -32.63 7.70 2.72
CA ASN A 12 -31.79 7.00 1.76
C ASN A 12 -30.81 7.97 1.07
N PHE A 13 -31.28 9.17 0.72
CA PHE A 13 -30.44 10.20 0.12
C PHE A 13 -29.32 10.62 1.09
N ARG A 14 -29.67 10.83 2.36
CA ARG A 14 -28.68 11.23 3.36
C ARG A 14 -27.62 10.16 3.57
N LYS A 15 -28.01 8.89 3.65
CA LYS A 15 -27.08 7.77 3.81
C LYS A 15 -26.16 7.66 2.60
N ARG A 16 -26.72 7.77 1.40
CA ARG A 16 -25.94 7.71 0.15
C ARG A 16 -24.94 8.87 0.08
N THR A 17 -25.37 10.08 0.39
CA THR A 17 -24.51 11.28 0.36
C THR A 17 -23.36 11.14 1.35
N THR A 18 -23.63 10.66 2.56
CA THR A 18 -22.59 10.43 3.56
C THR A 18 -21.57 9.41 3.06
N LYS A 19 -22.05 8.31 2.47
CA LYS A 19 -21.17 7.27 1.92
C LYS A 19 -20.34 7.79 0.76
N GLU A 20 -20.93 8.58 -0.13
CA GLU A 20 -20.22 9.20 -1.25
C GLU A 20 -19.12 10.15 -0.78
N LYS A 21 -19.39 10.93 0.26
CA LYS A 21 -18.38 11.82 0.85
C LYS A 21 -17.21 11.04 1.44
N GLU A 22 -17.50 9.96 2.15
CA GLU A 22 -16.48 9.09 2.74
C GLU A 22 -15.62 8.46 1.65
N GLN A 23 -16.24 7.98 0.57
CA GLN A 23 -15.52 7.41 -0.56
C GLN A 23 -14.66 8.46 -1.27
N SER A 24 -15.20 9.65 -1.47
CA SER A 24 -14.47 10.76 -2.10
C SER A 24 -13.25 11.16 -1.27
N TYR A 25 -13.43 11.28 0.04
CA TYR A 25 -12.32 11.57 0.95
C TYR A 25 -11.25 10.48 0.89
N GLY A 26 -11.66 9.21 0.94
CA GLY A 26 -10.75 8.07 0.85
C GLY A 26 -10.00 8.02 -0.48
N ASN A 27 -10.68 8.33 -1.59
CA ASN A 27 -10.05 8.38 -2.90
C ASN A 27 -9.03 9.51 -3.00
N GLY A 28 -9.36 10.70 -2.50
CA GLY A 28 -8.43 11.82 -2.49
C GLY A 28 -7.21 11.55 -1.62
N LYS A 29 -7.42 10.90 -0.49
CA LYS A 29 -6.36 10.48 0.42
C LYS A 29 -5.43 9.47 -0.27
N ALA A 30 -6.00 8.47 -0.93
CA ALA A 30 -5.24 7.47 -1.66
C ALA A 30 -4.44 8.09 -2.81
N ASP A 31 -5.00 9.05 -3.54
CA ASP A 31 -4.30 9.77 -4.60
C ASP A 31 -3.12 10.55 -4.06
N ALA A 32 -3.31 11.25 -2.94
CA ALA A 32 -2.22 11.99 -2.29
C ALA A 32 -1.11 11.07 -1.82
N VAL A 33 -1.46 9.94 -1.21
CA VAL A 33 -0.50 8.93 -0.77
C VAL A 33 0.28 8.38 -1.95
N THR A 34 -0.40 8.06 -3.05
CA THR A 34 0.24 7.53 -4.27
C THR A 34 1.33 8.50 -4.77
N LYS A 35 1.08 9.80 -4.72
CA LYS A 35 2.05 10.80 -5.15
C LYS A 35 3.26 10.90 -4.21
N MET A 36 3.13 10.45 -2.98
CA MET A 36 4.22 10.45 -2.00
C MET A 36 5.06 9.17 -2.03
N LEU A 37 4.56 8.10 -2.63
CA LEU A 37 5.25 6.81 -2.65
C LEU A 37 6.63 6.84 -3.29
N PRO A 38 6.92 7.67 -4.31
CA PRO A 38 8.28 7.80 -4.80
C PRO A 38 9.30 8.21 -3.73
N ILE A 39 8.87 8.96 -2.72
CA ILE A 39 9.72 9.32 -1.58
C ILE A 39 10.11 8.06 -0.81
N TYR A 40 9.15 7.20 -0.54
CA TYR A 40 9.40 5.91 0.11
C TYR A 40 10.39 5.08 -0.70
N ASP A 41 10.14 4.95 -2.01
CA ASP A 41 10.99 4.14 -2.90
C ASP A 41 12.43 4.64 -2.90
N ASN A 42 12.62 5.96 -2.92
CA ASN A 42 13.95 6.57 -2.91
C ASN A 42 14.65 6.36 -1.57
N LEU A 43 13.92 6.48 -0.46
CA LEU A 43 14.48 6.20 0.86
C LEU A 43 14.87 4.73 1.01
N GLU A 44 14.05 3.82 0.52
CA GLU A 44 14.35 2.38 0.53
C GLU A 44 15.62 2.09 -0.27
N ARG A 45 15.75 2.70 -1.44
CA ARG A 45 16.95 2.55 -2.27
C ARG A 45 18.18 3.09 -1.54
N ALA A 46 18.05 4.25 -0.88
CA ALA A 46 19.15 4.84 -0.12
C ALA A 46 19.58 3.95 1.04
N LEU A 47 18.63 3.33 1.73
CA LEU A 47 18.92 2.42 2.85
C LEU A 47 19.61 1.14 2.39
N ASN A 48 19.37 0.72 1.16
CA ASN A 48 19.98 -0.48 0.60
C ASN A 48 21.40 -0.22 0.03
N GLN A 49 21.83 1.03 -0.02
CA GLN A 49 23.19 1.37 -0.46
C GLN A 49 24.20 1.12 0.65
N PRO A 50 25.29 0.41 0.38
CA PRO A 50 26.36 0.25 1.36
C PRO A 50 26.97 1.61 1.70
N THR A 51 27.18 1.87 2.98
CA THR A 51 27.88 3.06 3.44
C THR A 51 28.57 2.79 4.78
N GLU A 52 29.75 3.39 4.95
CA GLU A 52 30.46 3.35 6.22
C GLU A 52 30.10 4.55 7.10
N ASP A 53 29.39 5.53 6.55
CA ASP A 53 28.96 6.70 7.29
C ASP A 53 27.73 6.37 8.13
N ALA A 54 27.97 5.99 9.40
CA ALA A 54 26.92 5.58 10.32
C ALA A 54 25.94 6.72 10.64
N ALA A 55 26.42 7.95 10.71
CA ALA A 55 25.58 9.10 11.00
C ALA A 55 24.59 9.38 9.85
N TYR A 56 25.09 9.32 8.61
CA TYR A 56 24.25 9.48 7.43
C TYR A 56 23.21 8.38 7.36
N LYS A 57 23.63 7.13 7.52
CA LYS A 57 22.72 5.98 7.49
C LYS A 57 21.62 6.10 8.53
N LYS A 58 22.00 6.50 9.75
CA LYS A 58 21.03 6.68 10.83
C LYS A 58 20.03 7.78 10.51
N GLY A 59 20.47 8.87 9.90
CA GLY A 59 19.57 9.95 9.47
C GLY A 59 18.53 9.48 8.46
N VAL A 60 18.94 8.68 7.48
CA VAL A 60 18.03 8.10 6.49
C VAL A 60 17.06 7.12 7.16
N GLU A 61 17.54 6.27 8.06
CA GLU A 61 16.69 5.34 8.82
C GLU A 61 15.62 6.07 9.62
N LEU A 62 15.98 7.16 10.29
CA LEU A 62 15.04 7.97 11.06
C LEU A 62 14.00 8.62 10.15
N THR A 63 14.41 9.09 8.98
CA THR A 63 13.49 9.67 7.98
C THR A 63 12.50 8.62 7.49
N MET A 64 12.96 7.42 7.19
CA MET A 64 12.09 6.32 6.78
C MET A 64 11.10 5.95 7.89
N THR A 65 11.58 5.86 9.13
CA THR A 65 10.74 5.55 10.28
C THR A 65 9.63 6.59 10.45
N GLU A 66 9.97 7.86 10.29
CA GLU A 66 9.00 8.96 10.40
C GLU A 66 7.97 8.88 9.27
N LEU A 67 8.40 8.61 8.04
CA LEU A 67 7.49 8.45 6.90
C LEU A 67 6.50 7.30 7.13
N LEU A 68 7.00 6.15 7.59
CA LEU A 68 6.14 5.00 7.87
C LEU A 68 5.15 5.30 8.99
N LYS A 69 5.57 6.05 9.99
CA LYS A 69 4.69 6.48 11.08
C LYS A 69 3.57 7.37 10.57
N ILE A 70 3.89 8.32 9.70
CA ILE A 70 2.90 9.21 9.09
C ILE A 70 1.92 8.41 8.24
N LEU A 71 2.42 7.50 7.40
CA LEU A 71 1.57 6.65 6.57
C LEU A 71 0.65 5.78 7.42
N ASN A 72 1.18 5.19 8.48
CA ASN A 72 0.37 4.39 9.40
C ASN A 72 -0.72 5.23 10.07
N GLY A 73 -0.42 6.47 10.44
CA GLY A 73 -1.40 7.41 10.98
C GLY A 73 -2.50 7.76 9.99
N LEU A 74 -2.22 7.65 8.70
CA LEU A 74 -3.21 7.84 7.63
C LEU A 74 -3.97 6.55 7.30
N GLY A 75 -3.68 5.46 8.01
CA GLY A 75 -4.31 4.17 7.75
C GLY A 75 -3.68 3.39 6.59
N VAL A 76 -2.47 3.76 6.19
CA VAL A 76 -1.76 3.12 5.07
C VAL A 76 -0.75 2.13 5.62
N GLU A 77 -0.84 0.89 5.12
CA GLU A 77 0.09 -0.19 5.47
C GLU A 77 0.93 -0.58 4.26
N VAL A 78 2.22 -0.81 4.50
CA VAL A 78 3.13 -1.34 3.48
C VAL A 78 3.06 -2.87 3.51
N PHE A 79 3.12 -3.49 2.34
CA PHE A 79 3.14 -4.94 2.23
C PHE A 79 4.05 -5.40 1.09
N GLY A 80 4.28 -6.70 1.03
CA GLY A 80 5.14 -7.33 0.04
C GLY A 80 6.53 -7.57 0.61
N GLN A 81 6.76 -8.77 1.12
CA GLN A 81 8.05 -9.19 1.66
C GLN A 81 8.50 -10.47 1.01
N VAL A 82 9.79 -10.66 0.90
CA VAL A 82 10.38 -11.92 0.46
C VAL A 82 9.96 -13.01 1.45
N GLY A 83 9.51 -14.14 0.92
CA GLY A 83 9.00 -15.24 1.72
C GLY A 83 7.49 -15.28 1.84
N ASP A 84 6.80 -14.20 1.50
CA ASP A 84 5.34 -14.19 1.49
C ASP A 84 4.81 -15.06 0.35
N THR A 85 3.60 -15.60 0.54
CA THR A 85 2.90 -16.31 -0.51
C THR A 85 2.33 -15.31 -1.51
N PHE A 86 2.53 -15.58 -2.80
CA PHE A 86 1.98 -14.73 -3.86
C PHE A 86 0.45 -14.73 -3.82
N ASP A 87 -0.12 -13.54 -3.84
CA ASP A 87 -1.56 -13.31 -3.89
C ASP A 87 -1.85 -12.30 -5.01
N PRO A 88 -2.57 -12.70 -6.09
CA PRO A 88 -2.85 -11.80 -7.21
C PRO A 88 -3.69 -10.58 -6.83
N ASN A 89 -4.34 -10.59 -5.66
CA ASN A 89 -5.07 -9.43 -5.16
C ASN A 89 -4.17 -8.36 -4.54
N LEU A 90 -2.92 -8.71 -4.21
CA LEU A 90 -1.97 -7.82 -3.54
C LEU A 90 -0.71 -7.60 -4.37
N HIS A 91 -0.33 -8.58 -5.17
CA HIS A 91 0.97 -8.61 -5.83
C HIS A 91 0.81 -8.67 -7.33
N ASN A 92 1.75 -8.05 -8.02
CA ASN A 92 1.90 -8.14 -9.47
C ASN A 92 3.20 -8.87 -9.77
N ALA A 93 3.10 -10.07 -10.33
CA ALA A 93 4.25 -10.89 -10.67
C ALA A 93 4.84 -10.39 -12.00
N VAL A 94 5.95 -9.67 -11.93
CA VAL A 94 6.63 -9.14 -13.11
C VAL A 94 7.75 -10.05 -13.60
N MET A 95 8.20 -10.98 -12.77
CA MET A 95 9.20 -11.99 -13.10
C MET A 95 8.86 -13.32 -12.45
N HIS A 96 9.33 -14.39 -13.07
CA HIS A 96 9.13 -15.75 -12.61
C HIS A 96 10.47 -16.45 -12.51
N LEU A 97 10.68 -17.21 -11.44
CA LEU A 97 11.90 -17.93 -11.18
C LEU A 97 11.60 -19.42 -10.99
N ASP A 98 12.22 -20.28 -11.79
CA ASP A 98 12.18 -21.71 -11.57
C ASP A 98 13.30 -22.08 -10.60
N SER A 99 12.95 -22.56 -9.41
CA SER A 99 13.92 -22.91 -8.38
C SER A 99 13.44 -24.08 -7.56
N GLU A 100 14.32 -25.07 -7.41
CA GLU A 100 14.06 -26.22 -6.52
C GLU A 100 14.26 -25.86 -5.05
N GLU A 101 14.92 -24.74 -4.78
CA GLU A 101 15.20 -24.27 -3.43
C GLU A 101 14.01 -23.53 -2.79
N HIS A 102 12.99 -23.19 -3.59
CA HIS A 102 11.84 -22.44 -3.14
C HIS A 102 10.55 -23.23 -3.35
N ASP A 103 9.61 -23.05 -2.45
CA ASP A 103 8.27 -23.58 -2.58
C ASP A 103 7.50 -22.88 -3.71
N GLU A 104 6.37 -23.47 -4.10
CA GLU A 104 5.50 -22.84 -5.12
C GLU A 104 4.91 -21.54 -4.61
N ASN A 105 4.76 -20.57 -5.50
CA ASN A 105 4.10 -19.30 -5.26
C ASN A 105 4.74 -18.47 -4.13
N VAL A 106 6.03 -18.66 -3.88
CA VAL A 106 6.76 -17.85 -2.89
C VAL A 106 7.37 -16.65 -3.56
N ILE A 107 7.24 -15.50 -2.94
CA ILE A 107 7.89 -14.27 -3.39
C ILE A 107 9.36 -14.36 -3.05
N THR A 108 10.19 -14.31 -4.09
CA THR A 108 11.65 -14.43 -3.96
C THR A 108 12.35 -13.09 -4.02
N GLN A 109 11.72 -12.09 -4.62
CA GLN A 109 12.27 -10.74 -4.71
C GLN A 109 11.13 -9.74 -4.79
N VAL A 110 11.32 -8.58 -4.18
CA VAL A 110 10.37 -7.48 -4.23
C VAL A 110 11.04 -6.29 -4.90
N PHE A 111 10.53 -5.91 -6.07
CA PHE A 111 11.07 -4.77 -6.83
C PHE A 111 10.44 -3.47 -6.37
N GLN A 112 9.21 -3.53 -5.89
CA GLN A 112 8.47 -2.37 -5.43
C GLN A 112 7.48 -2.81 -4.36
N LYS A 113 7.52 -2.17 -3.21
CA LYS A 113 6.57 -2.45 -2.12
C LYS A 113 5.17 -2.02 -2.50
N GLY A 114 4.18 -2.75 -2.01
CA GLY A 114 2.79 -2.40 -2.13
C GLY A 114 2.29 -1.64 -0.91
N PHE A 115 1.22 -0.93 -1.10
CA PHE A 115 0.57 -0.15 -0.04
C PHE A 115 -0.93 -0.36 -0.10
N LYS A 116 -1.55 -0.49 1.07
CA LYS A 116 -2.99 -0.63 1.18
C LYS A 116 -3.53 0.30 2.27
N MET A 117 -4.76 0.73 2.09
CA MET A 117 -5.47 1.57 3.04
C MET A 117 -6.78 0.86 3.35
N GLY A 118 -6.83 0.16 4.50
CA GLY A 118 -7.92 -0.75 4.80
C GLY A 118 -7.98 -1.87 3.75
N ASP A 119 -9.13 -2.02 3.11
CA ASP A 119 -9.33 -3.01 2.05
C ASP A 119 -8.95 -2.47 0.66
N LYS A 120 -8.61 -1.19 0.57
CA LYS A 120 -8.27 -0.56 -0.70
C LYS A 120 -6.77 -0.69 -0.98
N ILE A 121 -6.43 -1.22 -2.16
CA ILE A 121 -5.04 -1.28 -2.61
C ILE A 121 -4.68 0.08 -3.22
N VAL A 122 -3.71 0.75 -2.62
CA VAL A 122 -3.20 2.02 -3.15
C VAL A 122 -2.21 1.74 -4.27
N ARG A 123 -1.35 0.74 -4.07
CA ARG A 123 -0.38 0.31 -5.06
C ARG A 123 -0.06 -1.16 -4.85
N PHE A 124 -0.07 -1.95 -5.93
CA PHE A 124 0.34 -3.35 -5.88
C PHE A 124 1.84 -3.47 -5.66
N ALA A 125 2.27 -4.52 -4.96
CA ALA A 125 3.69 -4.86 -4.89
C ALA A 125 4.12 -5.49 -6.21
N MET A 126 5.28 -5.12 -6.71
CA MET A 126 5.88 -5.75 -7.89
C MET A 126 6.92 -6.75 -7.43
N VAL A 127 6.73 -8.02 -7.78
CA VAL A 127 7.48 -9.12 -7.19
C VAL A 127 7.97 -10.12 -8.23
N GLN A 128 8.96 -10.90 -7.84
CA GLN A 128 9.39 -12.11 -8.52
C GLN A 128 8.84 -13.30 -7.74
N VAL A 129 8.24 -14.23 -8.44
CA VAL A 129 7.59 -15.40 -7.85
C VAL A 129 8.33 -16.66 -8.26
N ALA A 130 8.54 -17.59 -7.32
CA ALA A 130 9.10 -18.89 -7.59
C ALA A 130 7.99 -19.86 -8.01
N ASN A 131 8.32 -20.66 -9.03
CA ASN A 131 7.50 -21.82 -9.47
C ASN A 131 6.00 -21.45 -9.66
#